data_959599d1c839762a8a92e297fc34fd43
#
_entry.id   959599d1c839762a8a92e297fc34fd43
#
_cell.length_a   1.000
_cell.length_b   1.000
_cell.length_c   1.000
_cell.angle_alpha   90.00
_cell.angle_beta   90.00
_cell.angle_gamma   90.00
#
_symmetry.space_group_name_H-M   'P 1'
#
loop_
_entity.id
_entity.type
_entity.pdbx_description
1 polymer ?
#
loop_
_entity_poly.entity_id
_entity_poly.type
_entity_poly.pdbx_seq_one_letter_code
_entity_poly.pdbx_strand_id
1 'polypeptide(L)'
;MKAKYALIALLAITFWGCDDNTAGLGLGMFPGSDQNINGQLKTYPVTTSSVAAGRIYAKTNIGYVGKFTDSQFGTYQAGFLSTLNCPEGLTFPGLYNNTAFGNNKKITNTMVEKASDDIVLIHKDPNDESSEVIGNIHTIELYLWYNSYFGDSLTACRLSIYELDKELEKAENKDYYYTDINPDEFYKESDILGSKAYTAVDLSVKDSIRNLDTYVPSVHLTFEKPIAERVGGNILREFRKAQDKGAKFDNKEFFEAFKGLYVRSDFGDGTVLYVDQVQMNVVYKCYAIDSIKGTPHLTHDGKDSTYYAYRVFNSTREVI
;
A
#
# COMPACT_ATOMS: atom_id res chain seq x y z
N MET A 1 60.03 36.74 35.13
CA MET A 1 59.69 35.34 35.54
C MET A 1 58.66 35.24 36.64
N LYS A 2 58.36 36.27 37.40
CA LYS A 2 57.39 36.19 38.57
C LYS A 2 55.92 36.17 38.15
N ALA A 3 55.54 36.75 36.99
CA ALA A 3 54.13 36.79 36.54
C ALA A 3 53.54 35.43 36.09
N LYS A 4 54.38 34.53 35.59
CA LYS A 4 53.91 33.18 35.14
C LYS A 4 53.51 32.30 36.35
N TYR A 5 54.15 32.45 37.49
CA TYR A 5 53.82 31.69 38.70
C TYR A 5 52.58 32.25 39.41
N ALA A 6 52.31 33.53 39.27
CA ALA A 6 51.09 34.18 39.78
C ALA A 6 49.84 33.67 39.02
N LEU A 7 49.94 33.49 37.70
CA LEU A 7 48.86 32.93 36.87
C LEU A 7 48.55 31.48 37.17
N ILE A 8 49.58 30.67 37.43
CA ILE A 8 49.40 29.27 37.80
C ILE A 8 48.81 29.17 39.21
N ALA A 9 49.22 30.03 40.15
CA ALA A 9 48.63 30.08 41.49
C ALA A 9 47.17 30.53 41.48
N LEU A 10 46.79 31.48 40.60
CA LEU A 10 45.42 31.91 40.38
C LEU A 10 44.55 30.79 39.80
N LEU A 11 45.09 30.02 38.85
CA LEU A 11 44.39 28.86 38.26
C LEU A 11 44.18 27.74 39.25
N ALA A 12 45.13 27.49 40.16
CA ALA A 12 45.01 26.46 41.20
C ALA A 12 43.94 26.76 42.25
N ILE A 13 43.66 28.05 42.49
CA ILE A 13 42.58 28.48 43.44
C ILE A 13 41.18 28.28 42.86
N THR A 14 41.02 28.25 41.52
CA THR A 14 39.75 28.04 40.87
C THR A 14 39.28 26.57 40.91
N PHE A 15 40.17 25.63 41.17
CA PHE A 15 39.82 24.20 41.31
C PHE A 15 39.48 23.77 42.77
N TRP A 16 39.54 24.65 43.71
CA TRP A 16 39.22 24.33 45.11
C TRP A 16 37.82 24.70 45.53
N GLY A 17 36.90 24.86 44.60
CA GLY A 17 35.58 25.41 44.88
C GLY A 17 34.44 24.53 44.37
N CYS A 18 34.51 23.24 44.46
CA CYS A 18 33.34 22.36 44.37
C CYS A 18 33.35 21.35 45.48
N ASP A 19 32.96 21.80 46.65
CA ASP A 19 32.44 20.88 47.66
C ASP A 19 30.99 20.59 47.28
N ASP A 20 30.73 19.41 46.71
CA ASP A 20 29.43 18.91 46.35
C ASP A 20 28.54 18.58 47.56
N ASN A 21 28.56 19.47 48.53
CA ASN A 21 27.71 19.31 49.72
C ASN A 21 26.33 19.95 49.59
N THR A 22 25.86 20.10 48.30
CA THR A 22 24.49 20.51 48.05
C THR A 22 23.44 19.48 48.51
N ALA A 23 23.82 18.22 48.65
CA ALA A 23 22.97 17.18 49.24
C ALA A 23 22.61 17.47 50.73
N GLY A 24 23.47 18.25 51.43
CA GLY A 24 23.21 18.66 52.82
C GLY A 24 22.31 19.89 52.99
N LEU A 25 22.18 20.73 51.94
CA LEU A 25 21.44 21.99 52.03
C LEU A 25 19.91 21.80 52.12
N GLY A 26 19.37 20.63 51.72
CA GLY A 26 17.94 20.32 51.85
C GLY A 26 17.58 19.58 53.16
N LEU A 27 18.53 18.92 53.75
CA LEU A 27 18.31 18.08 54.96
C LEU A 27 17.97 18.91 56.23
N GLY A 28 18.39 20.19 56.32
CA GLY A 28 18.09 21.04 57.44
C GLY A 28 16.69 21.71 57.41
N MET A 29 15.95 21.57 56.31
CA MET A 29 14.62 22.16 56.14
C MET A 29 13.47 21.26 56.59
N PHE A 30 13.72 19.97 56.78
CA PHE A 30 12.68 19.03 57.19
C PHE A 30 12.75 18.75 58.69
N PRO A 31 11.60 18.60 59.36
CA PRO A 31 11.57 18.19 60.77
C PRO A 31 12.31 16.85 60.91
N GLY A 32 13.09 16.70 61.98
CA GLY A 32 13.96 15.49 62.17
C GLY A 32 13.23 14.16 62.17
N SER A 33 11.91 14.16 62.31
CA SER A 33 11.06 12.96 62.17
C SER A 33 10.87 12.48 60.74
N ASP A 34 11.03 13.38 59.73
CA ASP A 34 10.79 13.04 58.35
C ASP A 34 12.06 12.64 57.56
N GLN A 35 13.21 12.70 58.25
CA GLN A 35 14.52 12.37 57.63
C GLN A 35 14.86 10.89 57.66
N ASN A 36 14.06 10.06 58.28
CA ASN A 36 14.26 8.62 58.32
C ASN A 36 13.55 7.89 57.16
N ILE A 37 13.94 8.19 55.91
CA ILE A 37 13.58 7.33 54.81
C ILE A 37 14.43 6.05 54.88
N ASN A 38 13.98 5.07 55.65
CA ASN A 38 14.58 3.74 55.66
C ASN A 38 14.12 2.97 54.42
N GLY A 39 14.89 3.10 53.33
CA GLY A 39 14.70 2.26 52.16
C GLY A 39 14.97 0.81 52.51
N GLN A 40 13.95 -0.01 52.57
CA GLN A 40 14.10 -1.48 52.70
C GLN A 40 13.97 -2.13 51.34
N LEU A 41 15.03 -2.79 50.91
CA LEU A 41 14.96 -3.67 49.74
C LEU A 41 14.19 -4.93 50.11
N LYS A 42 12.99 -5.11 49.54
CA LYS A 42 12.23 -6.36 49.66
C LYS A 42 12.20 -7.05 48.32
N THR A 43 12.66 -8.28 48.26
CA THR A 43 12.56 -9.13 47.08
C THR A 43 11.31 -9.99 47.21
N TYR A 44 10.46 -9.94 46.24
CA TYR A 44 9.29 -10.80 46.16
C TYR A 44 9.50 -11.83 45.06
N PRO A 45 9.23 -13.12 45.30
CA PRO A 45 9.23 -14.12 44.27
C PRO A 45 8.05 -13.83 43.33
N VAL A 46 8.32 -13.75 42.01
CA VAL A 46 7.32 -13.61 40.99
C VAL A 46 7.31 -14.88 40.15
N THR A 47 6.16 -15.52 40.07
CA THR A 47 5.95 -16.64 39.17
C THR A 47 5.27 -16.10 37.89
N THR A 48 5.91 -16.30 36.76
CA THR A 48 5.35 -15.90 35.46
C THR A 48 4.90 -17.13 34.69
N SER A 49 3.83 -17.00 33.96
CA SER A 49 3.37 -18.01 33.00
C SER A 49 3.01 -17.34 31.66
N SER A 50 3.25 -18.07 30.59
CA SER A 50 2.83 -17.60 29.24
C SER A 50 1.42 -18.11 28.99
N VAL A 51 0.55 -17.20 28.60
CA VAL A 51 -0.83 -17.50 28.22
C VAL A 51 -1.04 -17.04 26.78
N ALA A 52 -1.71 -17.86 25.97
CA ALA A 52 -2.06 -17.46 24.61
C ALA A 52 -2.95 -16.20 24.65
N ALA A 53 -2.60 -15.21 23.84
CA ALA A 53 -3.30 -13.92 23.82
C ALA A 53 -4.74 -14.03 23.29
N GLY A 54 -5.07 -15.11 22.57
CA GLY A 54 -6.33 -15.29 21.89
C GLY A 54 -6.45 -14.33 20.69
N ARG A 55 -7.67 -13.83 20.48
CA ARG A 55 -7.96 -12.90 19.40
C ARG A 55 -7.38 -11.52 19.69
N ILE A 56 -6.65 -10.96 18.74
CA ILE A 56 -6.03 -9.63 18.83
C ILE A 56 -6.59 -8.75 17.73
N TYR A 57 -6.72 -7.47 17.96
CA TYR A 57 -7.09 -6.52 16.91
C TYR A 57 -6.03 -6.47 15.80
N ALA A 58 -6.47 -6.53 14.56
CA ALA A 58 -5.69 -6.07 13.43
C ALA A 58 -5.74 -4.53 13.39
N LYS A 59 -4.81 -3.89 14.08
CA LYS A 59 -4.77 -2.42 14.22
C LYS A 59 -3.68 -1.77 13.40
N THR A 60 -2.97 -2.54 12.61
CA THR A 60 -1.89 -2.04 11.75
C THR A 60 -2.42 -1.73 10.35
N ASN A 61 -1.81 -0.75 9.72
CA ASN A 61 -1.96 -0.48 8.29
C ASN A 61 -0.78 -1.05 7.47
N ILE A 62 0.05 -1.87 8.09
CA ILE A 62 1.23 -2.49 7.50
C ILE A 62 0.94 -3.98 7.28
N GLY A 63 1.09 -4.42 6.02
CA GLY A 63 1.03 -5.83 5.67
C GLY A 63 2.39 -6.50 5.84
N TYR A 64 2.44 -7.59 6.59
CA TYR A 64 3.66 -8.37 6.74
C TYR A 64 3.65 -9.55 5.78
N VAL A 65 4.68 -9.69 4.95
CA VAL A 65 4.82 -10.84 4.05
C VAL A 65 6.25 -11.35 4.02
N GLY A 66 6.40 -12.64 4.22
CA GLY A 66 7.71 -13.30 4.23
C GLY A 66 7.78 -14.42 5.23
N LYS A 67 8.98 -14.97 5.38
CA LYS A 67 9.29 -16.03 6.33
C LYS A 67 10.63 -15.77 6.96
N PHE A 68 10.72 -16.01 8.25
CA PHE A 68 11.96 -15.93 9.00
C PHE A 68 12.02 -17.05 10.04
N THR A 69 13.10 -17.79 10.05
CA THR A 69 13.35 -18.87 11.04
C THR A 69 14.41 -18.43 12.04
N ASP A 70 13.99 -18.32 13.29
CA ASP A 70 14.86 -18.07 14.43
C ASP A 70 15.22 -19.38 15.14
N SER A 71 16.48 -19.52 15.56
CA SER A 71 16.97 -20.74 16.21
C SER A 71 16.40 -21.00 17.60
N GLN A 72 15.90 -19.96 18.27
CA GLN A 72 15.35 -20.04 19.64
C GLN A 72 13.83 -19.98 19.67
N PHE A 73 13.23 -19.14 18.79
CA PHE A 73 11.79 -18.85 18.78
C PHE A 73 11.02 -19.59 17.67
N GLY A 74 11.73 -20.28 16.79
CA GLY A 74 11.11 -21.05 15.70
C GLY A 74 10.83 -20.22 14.45
N THR A 75 9.91 -20.70 13.62
CA THR A 75 9.60 -20.09 12.33
C THR A 75 8.42 -19.13 12.44
N TYR A 76 8.63 -17.93 11.96
CA TYR A 76 7.60 -16.92 11.71
C TYR A 76 7.33 -16.85 10.20
N GLN A 77 6.07 -17.01 9.80
CA GLN A 77 5.63 -16.84 8.43
C GLN A 77 4.41 -15.93 8.42
N ALA A 78 4.45 -14.93 7.56
CA ALA A 78 3.40 -13.93 7.44
C ALA A 78 2.87 -13.84 6.02
N GLY A 79 1.60 -13.55 5.92
CA GLY A 79 0.86 -13.09 4.77
C GLY A 79 -0.20 -12.12 5.25
N PHE A 80 -0.83 -11.39 4.35
CA PHE A 80 -1.86 -10.43 4.73
C PHE A 80 -2.99 -10.35 3.71
N LEU A 81 -4.16 -10.00 4.21
CA LEU A 81 -5.36 -9.69 3.43
C LEU A 81 -5.47 -8.17 3.27
N SER A 82 -5.91 -7.71 2.13
CA SER A 82 -6.09 -6.27 1.88
C SER A 82 -7.25 -6.01 0.93
N THR A 83 -8.00 -4.95 1.21
CA THR A 83 -9.00 -4.39 0.30
C THR A 83 -8.44 -3.14 -0.36
N LEU A 84 -8.92 -2.85 -1.57
CA LEU A 84 -8.57 -1.64 -2.30
C LEU A 84 -9.72 -0.65 -2.25
N ASN A 85 -9.38 0.63 -2.23
CA ASN A 85 -10.34 1.72 -2.19
C ASN A 85 -10.54 2.30 -3.60
N CYS A 86 -11.80 2.49 -3.97
CA CYS A 86 -12.17 3.23 -5.17
C CYS A 86 -12.28 4.72 -4.82
N PRO A 87 -11.53 5.62 -5.49
CA PRO A 87 -11.71 7.04 -5.31
C PRO A 87 -13.16 7.48 -5.61
N GLU A 88 -13.71 8.35 -4.76
CA GLU A 88 -15.07 8.83 -4.95
C GLU A 88 -15.25 9.51 -6.31
N GLY A 89 -16.29 9.11 -7.03
CA GLY A 89 -16.59 9.68 -8.35
C GLY A 89 -15.57 9.30 -9.42
N LEU A 90 -14.86 8.17 -9.24
CA LEU A 90 -13.96 7.64 -10.25
C LEU A 90 -14.72 7.47 -11.58
N THR A 91 -14.11 7.96 -12.64
CA THR A 91 -14.61 7.80 -14.00
C THR A 91 -13.55 7.14 -14.87
N PHE A 92 -14.00 6.35 -15.82
CA PHE A 92 -13.14 5.86 -16.88
C PHE A 92 -13.39 6.72 -18.13
N PRO A 93 -12.37 7.41 -18.66
CA PRO A 93 -12.53 8.19 -19.86
C PRO A 93 -12.97 7.30 -21.00
N GLY A 94 -13.88 7.80 -21.76
CA GLY A 94 -14.27 7.21 -23.01
C GLY A 94 -15.12 5.95 -22.93
N LEU A 95 -15.82 5.70 -21.84
CA LEU A 95 -16.96 4.81 -21.93
C LEU A 95 -18.01 5.47 -22.80
N TYR A 96 -17.98 5.07 -24.03
CA TYR A 96 -18.78 5.60 -25.09
C TYR A 96 -20.22 5.06 -25.04
N ASN A 97 -21.19 5.94 -25.02
CA ASN A 97 -22.57 5.57 -25.30
C ASN A 97 -22.79 5.67 -26.82
N ASN A 98 -23.26 4.60 -27.45
CA ASN A 98 -23.54 4.55 -28.90
C ASN A 98 -24.40 5.72 -29.42
N THR A 99 -25.10 6.41 -28.53
CA THR A 99 -25.86 7.62 -28.89
C THR A 99 -24.98 8.85 -29.08
N ALA A 100 -23.69 8.81 -28.73
CA ALA A 100 -22.81 9.97 -28.82
C ALA A 100 -21.94 10.02 -30.06
N PHE A 101 -21.82 8.94 -30.82
CA PHE A 101 -21.02 8.85 -32.04
C PHE A 101 -21.83 8.50 -33.29
N GLY A 102 -21.45 9.03 -34.41
CA GLY A 102 -22.10 8.89 -35.69
C GLY A 102 -22.65 10.25 -36.17
N ASN A 103 -23.07 10.34 -37.42
CA ASN A 103 -23.51 11.58 -38.04
C ASN A 103 -24.46 12.35 -37.11
N ASN A 104 -24.01 13.50 -36.60
CA ASN A 104 -24.71 14.43 -35.69
C ASN A 104 -24.80 14.01 -34.21
N LYS A 105 -24.00 13.09 -33.72
CA LYS A 105 -24.00 12.74 -32.32
C LYS A 105 -22.94 13.53 -31.54
N LYS A 106 -23.35 14.22 -30.46
CA LYS A 106 -22.45 14.95 -29.57
C LYS A 106 -21.81 14.00 -28.57
N ILE A 107 -20.48 14.07 -28.45
CA ILE A 107 -19.76 13.48 -27.34
C ILE A 107 -20.21 14.20 -26.07
N THR A 108 -20.80 13.48 -25.13
CA THR A 108 -21.15 14.08 -23.84
C THR A 108 -19.88 14.24 -23.01
N ASN A 109 -19.65 15.43 -22.47
CA ASN A 109 -18.45 15.77 -21.68
C ASN A 109 -18.23 14.88 -20.44
N THR A 110 -19.24 14.13 -20.02
CA THR A 110 -19.17 13.23 -18.87
C THR A 110 -18.52 11.89 -19.19
N MET A 111 -18.32 11.56 -20.47
CA MET A 111 -17.81 10.25 -20.92
C MET A 111 -16.43 10.31 -21.55
N VAL A 112 -15.80 11.48 -21.60
CA VAL A 112 -14.61 11.70 -22.40
C VAL A 112 -13.58 12.46 -21.59
N GLU A 113 -12.34 11.97 -21.58
CA GLU A 113 -11.22 12.68 -20.98
C GLU A 113 -10.57 13.58 -22.04
N LYS A 114 -10.36 14.85 -21.73
CA LYS A 114 -9.61 15.74 -22.59
C LYS A 114 -8.12 15.43 -22.49
N ALA A 115 -7.51 14.99 -23.58
CA ALA A 115 -6.06 14.88 -23.70
C ALA A 115 -5.42 16.24 -24.06
N SER A 116 -6.17 17.06 -24.80
CA SER A 116 -5.85 18.46 -25.14
C SER A 116 -7.16 19.17 -25.51
N ASP A 117 -7.08 20.48 -25.82
CA ASP A 117 -8.27 21.25 -26.23
C ASP A 117 -8.99 20.66 -27.47
N ASP A 118 -8.23 20.02 -28.36
CA ASP A 118 -8.72 19.44 -29.59
C ASP A 118 -8.85 17.91 -29.58
N ILE A 119 -8.33 17.24 -28.57
CA ILE A 119 -8.29 15.78 -28.51
C ILE A 119 -8.99 15.27 -27.25
N VAL A 120 -9.95 14.41 -27.47
CA VAL A 120 -10.63 13.67 -26.42
C VAL A 120 -10.34 12.18 -26.54
N LEU A 121 -10.23 11.51 -25.42
CA LEU A 121 -9.98 10.07 -25.35
C LEU A 121 -11.29 9.32 -25.15
N ILE A 122 -11.48 8.27 -25.88
CA ILE A 122 -12.60 7.36 -25.70
C ILE A 122 -12.13 5.92 -25.54
N HIS A 123 -12.89 5.16 -24.79
CA HIS A 123 -12.56 3.79 -24.44
C HIS A 123 -12.90 2.78 -25.55
N LYS A 124 -13.87 3.09 -26.39
CA LYS A 124 -14.40 2.22 -27.45
C LYS A 124 -14.05 2.76 -28.82
N ASP A 125 -13.77 1.88 -29.78
CA ASP A 125 -13.62 2.26 -31.17
C ASP A 125 -14.92 2.92 -31.67
N PRO A 126 -14.88 4.17 -32.13
CA PRO A 126 -16.08 4.86 -32.62
C PRO A 126 -16.64 4.25 -33.87
N ASN A 127 -15.83 3.49 -34.62
CA ASN A 127 -16.22 2.89 -35.89
C ASN A 127 -16.74 1.46 -35.73
N ASP A 128 -16.58 0.86 -34.52
CA ASP A 128 -17.03 -0.49 -34.21
C ASP A 128 -18.06 -0.45 -33.06
N GLU A 129 -19.33 -0.41 -33.43
CA GLU A 129 -20.43 -0.41 -32.47
C GLU A 129 -20.53 -1.73 -31.66
N SER A 130 -19.93 -2.81 -32.16
CA SER A 130 -19.92 -4.13 -31.52
C SER A 130 -18.76 -4.30 -30.55
N SER A 131 -17.75 -3.42 -30.57
CA SER A 131 -16.58 -3.57 -29.74
C SER A 131 -16.95 -3.46 -28.26
N GLU A 132 -16.64 -4.51 -27.52
CA GLU A 132 -16.88 -4.53 -26.08
C GLU A 132 -15.78 -3.75 -25.34
N VAL A 133 -16.20 -2.98 -24.33
CA VAL A 133 -15.30 -2.22 -23.45
C VAL A 133 -14.25 -3.12 -22.80
N ILE A 134 -14.61 -4.37 -22.54
CA ILE A 134 -13.76 -5.38 -21.87
C ILE A 134 -12.48 -5.67 -22.66
N GLY A 135 -12.53 -5.71 -23.98
CA GLY A 135 -11.36 -5.94 -24.86
C GLY A 135 -10.31 -4.84 -24.85
N ASN A 136 -10.57 -3.73 -24.18
CA ASN A 136 -9.65 -2.58 -24.13
C ASN A 136 -8.73 -2.57 -22.90
N ILE A 137 -8.82 -3.55 -22.01
CA ILE A 137 -7.83 -3.69 -20.93
C ILE A 137 -6.48 -4.06 -21.55
N HIS A 138 -5.49 -3.23 -21.28
CA HIS A 138 -4.12 -3.46 -21.73
C HIS A 138 -3.38 -4.35 -20.74
N THR A 139 -3.33 -3.91 -19.49
CA THR A 139 -2.69 -4.64 -18.40
C THR A 139 -3.22 -4.19 -17.04
N ILE A 140 -2.96 -4.98 -16.00
CA ILE A 140 -3.09 -4.56 -14.62
C ILE A 140 -1.72 -4.74 -13.97
N GLU A 141 -1.29 -3.70 -13.29
CA GLU A 141 -0.04 -3.67 -12.54
C GLU A 141 -0.36 -3.57 -11.06
N LEU A 142 0.28 -4.38 -10.26
CA LEU A 142 0.15 -4.35 -8.80
C LEU A 142 1.51 -4.05 -8.18
N TYR A 143 1.51 -3.07 -7.29
CA TYR A 143 2.68 -2.64 -6.54
C TYR A 143 2.44 -2.87 -5.06
N LEU A 144 3.36 -3.56 -4.42
CA LEU A 144 3.46 -3.68 -2.97
C LEU A 144 4.58 -2.74 -2.52
N TRP A 145 4.22 -1.53 -2.10
CA TRP A 145 5.16 -0.51 -1.64
C TRP A 145 5.57 -0.78 -0.20
N TYR A 146 6.85 -0.71 0.10
CA TYR A 146 7.36 -0.92 1.47
C TYR A 146 8.52 0.03 1.77
N ASN A 147 8.62 0.46 3.03
CA ASN A 147 9.72 1.32 3.49
C ASN A 147 10.72 0.56 4.35
N SER A 148 10.35 -0.61 4.84
CA SER A 148 11.20 -1.40 5.73
C SER A 148 10.99 -2.91 5.55
N TYR A 149 11.93 -3.66 6.06
CA TYR A 149 11.90 -5.11 6.11
C TYR A 149 12.68 -5.59 7.34
N PHE A 150 12.45 -6.84 7.72
CA PHE A 150 13.23 -7.53 8.74
C PHE A 150 14.01 -8.68 8.10
N GLY A 151 15.26 -8.86 8.52
CA GLY A 151 16.10 -9.96 8.08
C GLY A 151 17.12 -9.59 7.00
N ASP A 152 17.49 -10.55 6.15
CA ASP A 152 18.50 -10.37 5.11
C ASP A 152 17.92 -9.68 3.87
N SER A 153 18.59 -8.65 3.40
CA SER A 153 18.19 -7.82 2.27
C SER A 153 18.23 -8.53 0.92
N LEU A 154 19.05 -9.55 0.77
CA LEU A 154 19.35 -10.22 -0.49
C LEU A 154 18.82 -11.65 -0.57
N THR A 155 18.18 -12.14 0.48
CA THR A 155 17.51 -13.45 0.44
C THR A 155 16.46 -13.45 -0.66
N ALA A 156 16.58 -14.45 -1.56
CA ALA A 156 15.60 -14.65 -2.62
C ALA A 156 14.28 -15.19 -2.02
N CYS A 157 13.23 -14.43 -2.18
CA CYS A 157 11.89 -14.76 -1.74
C CYS A 157 10.91 -14.81 -2.92
N ARG A 158 9.77 -15.44 -2.75
CA ARG A 158 8.65 -15.42 -3.69
C ARG A 158 7.35 -15.26 -2.93
N LEU A 159 6.50 -14.38 -3.44
CA LEU A 159 5.13 -14.24 -2.98
C LEU A 159 4.14 -14.58 -4.10
N SER A 160 2.96 -15.00 -3.72
CA SER A 160 1.79 -15.17 -4.59
C SER A 160 0.65 -14.32 -4.09
N ILE A 161 -0.13 -13.83 -5.04
CA ILE A 161 -1.26 -12.95 -4.77
C ILE A 161 -2.51 -13.60 -5.34
N TYR A 162 -3.56 -13.66 -4.51
CA TYR A 162 -4.84 -14.28 -4.82
C TYR A 162 -5.94 -13.23 -4.71
N GLU A 163 -6.95 -13.34 -5.57
CA GLU A 163 -8.18 -12.55 -5.46
C GLU A 163 -9.09 -13.14 -4.38
N LEU A 164 -9.74 -12.29 -3.60
CA LEU A 164 -10.72 -12.73 -2.62
C LEU A 164 -12.06 -13.05 -3.29
N ASP A 165 -12.66 -14.16 -2.92
CA ASP A 165 -13.96 -14.59 -3.43
C ASP A 165 -15.14 -14.04 -2.61
N LYS A 166 -14.88 -13.56 -1.40
CA LYS A 166 -15.86 -12.88 -0.55
C LYS A 166 -15.25 -11.68 0.17
N GLU A 167 -16.09 -10.75 0.60
CA GLU A 167 -15.67 -9.59 1.37
C GLU A 167 -15.12 -9.99 2.74
N LEU A 168 -14.17 -9.19 3.23
CA LEU A 168 -13.68 -9.32 4.59
C LEU A 168 -14.73 -8.80 5.57
N GLU A 169 -15.16 -9.65 6.48
CA GLU A 169 -16.14 -9.29 7.49
C GLU A 169 -15.46 -8.63 8.70
N LYS A 170 -15.88 -7.42 9.01
CA LYS A 170 -15.48 -6.75 10.26
C LYS A 170 -16.08 -7.49 11.46
N ALA A 171 -15.42 -7.36 12.61
CA ALA A 171 -15.93 -7.91 13.86
C ALA A 171 -17.36 -7.39 14.13
N GLU A 172 -18.24 -8.26 14.63
CA GLU A 172 -19.66 -7.99 14.84
C GLU A 172 -19.90 -6.62 15.50
N ASN A 173 -20.61 -5.73 14.80
CA ASN A 173 -20.91 -4.35 15.23
C ASN A 173 -19.71 -3.45 15.54
N LYS A 174 -18.56 -3.68 14.92
CA LYS A 174 -17.33 -2.91 15.16
C LYS A 174 -16.60 -2.58 13.87
N ASP A 175 -15.81 -1.51 13.89
CA ASP A 175 -15.04 -1.03 12.74
C ASP A 175 -13.60 -1.57 12.72
N TYR A 176 -13.41 -2.83 13.11
CA TYR A 176 -12.10 -3.44 13.11
C TYR A 176 -12.16 -4.94 12.80
N TYR A 177 -11.01 -5.49 12.44
CA TYR A 177 -10.78 -6.90 12.20
C TYR A 177 -9.96 -7.53 13.33
N TYR A 178 -9.94 -8.84 13.39
CA TYR A 178 -9.05 -9.61 14.25
C TYR A 178 -7.95 -10.28 13.43
N THR A 179 -6.79 -10.51 14.07
CA THR A 179 -5.62 -11.17 13.44
C THR A 179 -5.76 -12.69 13.29
N ASP A 180 -6.81 -13.28 13.81
CA ASP A 180 -7.09 -14.72 13.76
C ASP A 180 -7.99 -15.12 12.55
N ILE A 181 -8.13 -14.24 11.57
CA ILE A 181 -8.82 -14.57 10.34
C ILE A 181 -8.04 -15.65 9.60
N ASN A 182 -8.74 -16.74 9.24
CA ASN A 182 -8.17 -17.77 8.39
C ASN A 182 -8.27 -17.33 6.92
N PRO A 183 -7.16 -17.03 6.23
CA PRO A 183 -7.19 -16.60 4.84
C PRO A 183 -7.83 -17.61 3.89
N ASP A 184 -7.69 -18.92 4.17
CA ASP A 184 -8.19 -20.01 3.32
C ASP A 184 -9.72 -20.00 3.14
N GLU A 185 -10.42 -19.25 3.99
CA GLU A 185 -11.87 -19.06 3.88
C GLU A 185 -12.27 -18.00 2.84
N PHE A 186 -11.31 -17.21 2.35
CA PHE A 186 -11.57 -16.01 1.55
C PHE A 186 -11.05 -16.09 0.12
N TYR A 187 -10.24 -17.09 -0.24
CA TYR A 187 -9.70 -17.24 -1.57
C TYR A 187 -9.69 -18.71 -2.02
N LYS A 188 -9.45 -18.93 -3.28
CA LYS A 188 -9.18 -20.26 -3.85
C LYS A 188 -7.84 -20.25 -4.56
N GLU A 189 -7.14 -21.38 -4.55
CA GLU A 189 -5.86 -21.53 -5.26
C GLU A 189 -5.99 -21.26 -6.78
N SER A 190 -7.18 -21.45 -7.35
CA SER A 190 -7.49 -21.12 -8.74
C SER A 190 -7.53 -19.64 -9.04
N ASP A 191 -7.74 -18.81 -8.01
CA ASP A 191 -7.99 -17.37 -8.16
C ASP A 191 -6.69 -16.57 -8.02
N ILE A 192 -5.58 -17.21 -8.39
CA ILE A 192 -4.25 -16.60 -8.40
C ILE A 192 -4.21 -15.45 -9.41
N LEU A 193 -3.76 -14.29 -8.95
CA LEU A 193 -3.51 -13.10 -9.76
C LEU A 193 -2.08 -13.11 -10.33
N GLY A 194 -1.16 -13.74 -9.63
CA GLY A 194 0.21 -13.92 -10.07
C GLY A 194 1.18 -14.19 -8.94
N SER A 195 2.42 -14.48 -9.31
CA SER A 195 3.53 -14.71 -8.38
C SER A 195 4.74 -13.88 -8.77
N LYS A 196 5.51 -13.43 -7.78
CA LYS A 196 6.72 -12.63 -8.01
C LYS A 196 7.85 -13.09 -7.10
N ALA A 197 9.01 -13.36 -7.70
CA ALA A 197 10.25 -13.49 -6.98
C ALA A 197 10.82 -12.09 -6.70
N TYR A 198 11.38 -11.90 -5.51
CA TYR A 198 11.91 -10.61 -5.06
C TYR A 198 13.06 -10.78 -4.07
N THR A 199 13.80 -9.72 -3.86
CA THR A 199 14.69 -9.48 -2.72
C THR A 199 14.30 -8.17 -2.06
N ALA A 200 14.54 -7.99 -0.76
CA ALA A 200 14.17 -6.74 -0.08
C ALA A 200 14.95 -5.53 -0.58
N VAL A 201 16.12 -5.74 -1.17
CA VAL A 201 16.84 -4.71 -1.93
C VAL A 201 16.93 -5.15 -3.38
N ASP A 202 16.26 -4.42 -4.27
CA ASP A 202 16.30 -4.70 -5.70
C ASP A 202 17.59 -4.16 -6.33
N LEU A 203 18.55 -5.05 -6.57
CA LEU A 203 19.84 -4.70 -7.20
C LEU A 203 19.74 -4.43 -8.71
N SER A 204 18.60 -4.70 -9.36
CA SER A 204 18.38 -4.34 -10.75
C SER A 204 18.19 -2.83 -10.95
N VAL A 205 17.74 -2.14 -9.89
CA VAL A 205 17.64 -0.69 -9.86
C VAL A 205 19.02 -0.08 -9.60
N LYS A 206 19.42 0.88 -10.43
CA LYS A 206 20.72 1.55 -10.30
C LYS A 206 20.86 2.27 -8.95
N ASP A 207 22.06 2.24 -8.38
CA ASP A 207 22.37 2.91 -7.09
C ASP A 207 22.00 4.40 -7.10
N SER A 208 22.21 5.07 -8.23
CA SER A 208 21.84 6.48 -8.39
C SER A 208 20.35 6.76 -8.25
N ILE A 209 19.51 5.75 -8.47
CA ILE A 209 18.06 5.83 -8.28
C ILE A 209 17.71 5.39 -6.86
N ARG A 210 18.27 4.26 -6.39
CA ARG A 210 18.00 3.74 -5.04
C ARG A 210 18.37 4.70 -3.93
N ASN A 211 19.39 5.55 -4.16
CA ASN A 211 19.86 6.54 -3.18
C ASN A 211 19.13 7.88 -3.26
N LEU A 212 18.08 8.01 -4.07
CA LEU A 212 17.23 9.20 -4.06
C LEU A 212 16.26 9.15 -2.88
N ASP A 213 16.08 10.28 -2.19
CA ASP A 213 15.13 10.43 -1.08
C ASP A 213 13.67 10.15 -1.51
N THR A 214 13.40 10.23 -2.82
CA THR A 214 12.09 9.96 -3.41
C THR A 214 11.91 8.51 -3.84
N TYR A 215 12.94 7.67 -3.75
CA TYR A 215 12.84 6.27 -4.11
C TYR A 215 12.13 5.48 -3.03
N VAL A 216 11.03 4.83 -3.39
CA VAL A 216 10.33 3.87 -2.53
C VAL A 216 10.42 2.50 -3.18
N PRO A 217 10.96 1.50 -2.50
CA PRO A 217 11.02 0.14 -3.04
C PRO A 217 9.63 -0.49 -3.13
N SER A 218 9.46 -1.36 -4.12
CA SER A 218 8.21 -2.09 -4.31
C SER A 218 8.44 -3.48 -4.90
N VAL A 219 7.56 -4.42 -4.57
CA VAL A 219 7.40 -5.64 -5.36
C VAL A 219 6.36 -5.36 -6.43
N HIS A 220 6.79 -5.36 -7.69
CA HIS A 220 5.94 -5.06 -8.84
C HIS A 220 5.55 -6.34 -9.57
N LEU A 221 4.26 -6.53 -9.75
CA LEU A 221 3.66 -7.64 -10.48
C LEU A 221 2.79 -7.11 -11.62
N THR A 222 2.97 -7.64 -12.81
CA THR A 222 2.06 -7.42 -13.95
C THR A 222 1.20 -8.66 -14.14
N PHE A 223 -0.11 -8.49 -14.20
CA PHE A 223 -1.02 -9.62 -14.40
C PHE A 223 -0.89 -10.18 -15.80
N GLU A 224 -1.01 -11.50 -15.92
CA GLU A 224 -1.16 -12.11 -17.22
C GLU A 224 -2.40 -11.61 -17.94
N LYS A 225 -2.34 -11.52 -19.26
CA LYS A 225 -3.41 -10.91 -20.07
C LYS A 225 -4.81 -11.47 -19.78
N PRO A 226 -5.05 -12.78 -19.68
CA PRO A 226 -6.39 -13.30 -19.35
C PRO A 226 -6.90 -12.84 -17.98
N ILE A 227 -5.99 -12.73 -17.00
CA ILE A 227 -6.32 -12.29 -15.64
C ILE A 227 -6.63 -10.79 -15.65
N ALA A 228 -5.79 -10.01 -16.33
CA ALA A 228 -6.01 -8.57 -16.47
C ALA A 228 -7.34 -8.24 -17.16
N GLU A 229 -7.67 -8.95 -18.25
CA GLU A 229 -8.95 -8.79 -18.97
C GLU A 229 -10.14 -9.20 -18.09
N ARG A 230 -10.02 -10.27 -17.30
CA ARG A 230 -11.07 -10.70 -16.37
C ARG A 230 -11.29 -9.68 -15.26
N VAL A 231 -10.26 -9.30 -14.53
CA VAL A 231 -10.35 -8.37 -13.38
C VAL A 231 -10.75 -6.97 -13.86
N GLY A 232 -10.04 -6.42 -14.82
CA GLY A 232 -10.34 -5.11 -15.37
C GLY A 232 -11.70 -5.05 -16.06
N GLY A 233 -12.07 -6.11 -16.76
CA GLY A 233 -13.39 -6.25 -17.39
C GLY A 233 -14.52 -6.27 -16.36
N ASN A 234 -14.33 -6.92 -15.20
CA ASN A 234 -15.32 -6.89 -14.12
C ASN A 234 -15.49 -5.46 -13.59
N ILE A 235 -14.38 -4.76 -13.32
CA ILE A 235 -14.40 -3.37 -12.84
C ILE A 235 -15.14 -2.46 -13.83
N LEU A 236 -14.83 -2.54 -15.12
CA LEU A 236 -15.49 -1.74 -16.15
C LEU A 236 -16.97 -2.09 -16.31
N ARG A 237 -17.33 -3.36 -16.13
CA ARG A 237 -18.72 -3.79 -16.19
C ARG A 237 -19.56 -3.21 -15.06
N GLU A 238 -19.04 -3.24 -13.82
CA GLU A 238 -19.74 -2.64 -12.68
C GLU A 238 -19.79 -1.11 -12.79
N PHE A 239 -18.71 -0.48 -13.26
CA PHE A 239 -18.72 0.93 -13.59
C PHE A 239 -19.84 1.28 -14.59
N ARG A 240 -19.98 0.52 -15.67
CA ARG A 240 -21.03 0.73 -16.67
C ARG A 240 -22.42 0.54 -16.09
N LYS A 241 -22.62 -0.50 -15.28
CA LYS A 241 -23.89 -0.73 -14.57
C LYS A 241 -24.30 0.44 -13.66
N ALA A 242 -23.30 1.03 -12.96
CA ALA A 242 -23.56 2.22 -12.14
C ALA A 242 -23.98 3.41 -13.00
N GLN A 243 -23.29 3.65 -14.11
CA GLN A 243 -23.64 4.73 -15.05
C GLN A 243 -25.03 4.55 -15.66
N ASP A 244 -25.38 3.35 -16.08
CA ASP A 244 -26.69 3.05 -16.67
C ASP A 244 -27.84 3.30 -15.67
N LYS A 245 -27.57 3.17 -14.38
CA LYS A 245 -28.48 3.52 -13.30
C LYS A 245 -28.44 4.98 -12.86
N GLY A 246 -27.58 5.80 -13.47
CA GLY A 246 -27.33 7.18 -13.03
C GLY A 246 -26.68 7.29 -11.66
N ALA A 247 -26.07 6.21 -11.17
CA ALA A 247 -25.36 6.16 -9.89
C ALA A 247 -23.87 6.52 -10.07
N LYS A 248 -23.24 6.96 -8.99
CA LYS A 248 -21.78 7.11 -8.94
C LYS A 248 -21.15 5.73 -8.81
N PHE A 249 -19.97 5.59 -9.40
CA PHE A 249 -19.11 4.44 -9.15
C PHE A 249 -18.24 4.76 -7.92
N ASP A 250 -18.40 4.00 -6.88
CA ASP A 250 -17.69 4.15 -5.61
C ASP A 250 -17.24 2.78 -5.06
N ASN A 251 -16.87 2.73 -3.80
CA ASN A 251 -16.40 1.49 -3.17
C ASN A 251 -17.41 0.36 -3.23
N LYS A 252 -18.70 0.63 -3.15
CA LYS A 252 -19.72 -0.41 -3.15
C LYS A 252 -19.76 -1.15 -4.49
N GLU A 253 -19.84 -0.41 -5.58
CA GLU A 253 -19.82 -0.97 -6.93
C GLU A 253 -18.46 -1.62 -7.26
N PHE A 254 -17.37 -1.03 -6.74
CA PHE A 254 -16.03 -1.59 -6.92
C PHE A 254 -15.89 -2.95 -6.20
N PHE A 255 -16.38 -3.09 -4.98
CA PHE A 255 -16.33 -4.37 -4.24
C PHE A 255 -17.16 -5.47 -4.87
N GLU A 256 -18.22 -5.16 -5.63
CA GLU A 256 -18.90 -6.15 -6.45
C GLU A 256 -18.01 -6.71 -7.56
N ALA A 257 -17.08 -5.90 -8.07
CA ALA A 257 -16.14 -6.29 -9.12
C ALA A 257 -14.85 -6.94 -8.59
N PHE A 258 -14.33 -6.43 -7.46
CA PHE A 258 -13.06 -6.85 -6.87
C PHE A 258 -13.09 -6.69 -5.34
N LYS A 259 -13.16 -7.79 -4.63
CA LYS A 259 -13.38 -7.80 -3.18
C LYS A 259 -12.13 -7.57 -2.35
N GLY A 260 -10.96 -7.74 -2.95
CA GLY A 260 -9.67 -7.60 -2.29
C GLY A 260 -8.67 -8.66 -2.74
N LEU A 261 -7.58 -8.75 -2.03
CA LEU A 261 -6.50 -9.68 -2.33
C LEU A 261 -5.87 -10.26 -1.06
N TYR A 262 -5.29 -11.45 -1.22
CA TYR A 262 -4.44 -12.08 -0.23
C TYR A 262 -3.01 -12.19 -0.77
N VAL A 263 -2.06 -11.71 -0.01
CA VAL A 263 -0.63 -11.80 -0.31
C VAL A 263 0.00 -12.86 0.59
N ARG A 264 0.50 -13.94 -0.02
CA ARG A 264 1.08 -15.09 0.66
C ARG A 264 2.56 -15.23 0.32
N SER A 265 3.37 -15.56 1.32
CA SER A 265 4.75 -15.97 1.13
C SER A 265 4.82 -17.46 0.76
N ASP A 266 5.36 -17.77 -0.42
CA ASP A 266 5.46 -19.14 -0.92
C ASP A 266 6.86 -19.73 -0.78
N PHE A 267 7.88 -18.91 -0.89
CA PHE A 267 9.27 -19.36 -0.91
C PHE A 267 10.19 -18.30 -0.31
N GLY A 268 11.31 -18.75 0.24
CA GLY A 268 12.35 -17.96 0.89
C GLY A 268 12.22 -18.01 2.41
N ASP A 269 13.36 -17.88 3.09
CA ASP A 269 13.45 -17.84 4.56
C ASP A 269 14.59 -16.90 4.92
N GLY A 270 14.32 -15.93 5.75
CA GLY A 270 15.29 -14.92 6.19
C GLY A 270 14.84 -13.48 5.98
N THR A 271 13.69 -13.23 5.34
CA THR A 271 13.21 -11.85 5.07
C THR A 271 11.71 -11.75 5.23
N VAL A 272 11.27 -10.68 5.89
CA VAL A 272 9.86 -10.27 5.99
C VAL A 272 9.74 -8.82 5.57
N LEU A 273 8.95 -8.54 4.54
CA LEU A 273 8.66 -7.18 4.09
C LEU A 273 7.55 -6.55 4.94
N TYR A 274 7.65 -5.24 5.15
CA TYR A 274 6.65 -4.40 5.81
C TYR A 274 5.99 -3.53 4.74
N VAL A 275 4.91 -4.04 4.17
CA VAL A 275 4.18 -3.41 3.06
C VAL A 275 3.27 -2.32 3.60
N ASP A 276 3.57 -1.07 3.24
CA ASP A 276 2.82 0.11 3.70
C ASP A 276 1.59 0.39 2.82
N GLN A 277 1.67 0.02 1.55
CA GLN A 277 0.60 0.28 0.59
C GLN A 277 0.58 -0.76 -0.51
N VAL A 278 -0.62 -1.21 -0.85
CA VAL A 278 -0.90 -1.96 -2.08
C VAL A 278 -1.55 -1.01 -3.07
N GLN A 279 -1.02 -0.96 -4.29
CA GLN A 279 -1.56 -0.12 -5.35
C GLN A 279 -1.81 -0.97 -6.59
N MET A 280 -3.02 -0.91 -7.12
CA MET A 280 -3.40 -1.56 -8.36
C MET A 280 -3.68 -0.51 -9.43
N ASN A 281 -2.98 -0.59 -10.56
CA ASN A 281 -3.16 0.25 -11.72
C ASN A 281 -3.87 -0.56 -12.81
N VAL A 282 -5.07 -0.18 -13.15
CA VAL A 282 -5.80 -0.73 -14.29
C VAL A 282 -5.50 0.13 -15.51
N VAL A 283 -4.72 -0.42 -16.44
CA VAL A 283 -4.30 0.26 -17.67
C VAL A 283 -5.19 -0.21 -18.81
N TYR A 284 -5.78 0.72 -19.53
CA TYR A 284 -6.68 0.44 -20.62
C TYR A 284 -6.38 1.32 -21.85
N LYS A 285 -6.79 0.85 -23.01
CA LYS A 285 -6.58 1.50 -24.27
C LYS A 285 -7.75 2.45 -24.58
N CYS A 286 -7.41 3.67 -24.97
CA CYS A 286 -8.34 4.68 -25.41
C CYS A 286 -8.09 5.05 -26.87
N TYR A 287 -9.11 5.50 -27.57
CA TYR A 287 -8.99 6.09 -28.89
C TYR A 287 -9.04 7.60 -28.79
N ALA A 288 -8.19 8.28 -29.56
CA ALA A 288 -8.20 9.72 -29.64
C ALA A 288 -9.20 10.18 -30.70
N ILE A 289 -9.99 11.19 -30.36
CA ILE A 289 -10.99 11.76 -31.24
C ILE A 289 -10.83 13.27 -31.26
N ASP A 290 -10.97 13.85 -32.44
CA ASP A 290 -11.07 15.29 -32.60
C ASP A 290 -12.35 15.79 -31.91
N SER A 291 -12.21 16.67 -30.92
CA SER A 291 -13.32 17.15 -30.11
C SER A 291 -14.33 18.00 -30.90
N ILE A 292 -13.90 18.60 -32.00
CA ILE A 292 -14.72 19.47 -32.81
C ILE A 292 -15.44 18.67 -33.90
N LYS A 293 -14.68 17.80 -34.60
CA LYS A 293 -15.21 17.04 -35.74
C LYS A 293 -15.91 15.76 -35.31
N GLY A 294 -15.62 15.23 -34.12
CA GLY A 294 -16.13 13.93 -33.66
C GLY A 294 -15.60 12.75 -34.49
N THR A 295 -14.50 12.95 -35.22
CA THR A 295 -13.87 11.91 -36.05
C THR A 295 -12.63 11.38 -35.39
N PRO A 296 -12.21 10.13 -35.68
CA PRO A 296 -10.96 9.60 -35.15
C PRO A 296 -9.79 10.51 -35.46
N HIS A 297 -8.95 10.77 -34.46
CA HIS A 297 -7.68 11.45 -34.67
C HIS A 297 -6.69 10.43 -35.26
N LEU A 298 -6.16 10.75 -36.42
CA LEU A 298 -5.25 9.83 -37.10
C LEU A 298 -3.79 10.13 -36.77
N THR A 299 -3.00 9.08 -36.71
CA THR A 299 -1.53 9.17 -36.68
C THR A 299 -1.02 9.67 -38.03
N HIS A 300 0.26 10.02 -38.11
CA HIS A 300 0.93 10.42 -39.36
C HIS A 300 0.77 9.36 -40.47
N ASP A 301 0.66 8.08 -40.10
CA ASP A 301 0.48 6.96 -41.04
C ASP A 301 -1.00 6.70 -41.43
N GLY A 302 -1.91 7.57 -41.02
CA GLY A 302 -3.34 7.46 -41.31
C GLY A 302 -4.08 6.37 -40.50
N LYS A 303 -3.50 5.90 -39.40
CA LYS A 303 -4.13 4.95 -38.47
C LYS A 303 -4.77 5.70 -37.31
N ASP A 304 -5.77 5.10 -36.68
CA ASP A 304 -6.39 5.64 -35.48
C ASP A 304 -5.36 5.82 -34.36
N SER A 305 -5.27 7.01 -33.81
CA SER A 305 -4.43 7.27 -32.66
C SER A 305 -4.98 6.59 -31.43
N THR A 306 -4.15 5.82 -30.75
CA THR A 306 -4.51 5.14 -29.53
C THR A 306 -3.61 5.58 -28.39
N TYR A 307 -4.21 5.70 -27.20
CA TYR A 307 -3.54 6.09 -25.97
C TYR A 307 -3.82 5.07 -24.88
N TYR A 308 -2.92 5.00 -23.91
CA TYR A 308 -3.13 4.22 -22.71
C TYR A 308 -3.45 5.18 -21.57
N ALA A 309 -4.57 4.95 -20.93
CA ALA A 309 -4.95 5.61 -19.69
C ALA A 309 -4.94 4.59 -18.56
N TYR A 310 -4.86 5.05 -17.32
CA TYR A 310 -4.89 4.17 -16.17
C TYR A 310 -5.73 4.74 -15.03
N ARG A 311 -6.23 3.85 -14.17
CA ARG A 311 -6.90 4.20 -12.92
C ARG A 311 -6.21 3.47 -11.77
N VAL A 312 -6.04 4.20 -10.70
CA VAL A 312 -5.29 3.76 -9.51
C VAL A 312 -6.26 3.44 -8.39
N PHE A 313 -6.11 2.26 -7.84
CA PHE A 313 -6.81 1.79 -6.65
C PHE A 313 -5.76 1.49 -5.58
N ASN A 314 -5.88 2.14 -4.44
CA ASN A 314 -4.94 1.97 -3.34
C ASN A 314 -5.58 1.16 -2.23
N SER A 315 -4.75 0.43 -1.47
CA SER A 315 -5.23 -0.28 -0.28
C SER A 315 -5.87 0.68 0.71
N THR A 316 -6.89 0.20 1.38
CA THR A 316 -7.42 0.86 2.57
C THR A 316 -6.34 0.84 3.66
N ARG A 317 -6.50 1.67 4.69
CA ARG A 317 -5.60 1.66 5.85
C ARG A 317 -5.79 0.44 6.75
N GLU A 318 -6.71 -0.43 6.39
CA GLU A 318 -7.02 -1.65 7.11
C GLU A 318 -6.36 -2.82 6.38
N VAL A 319 -5.33 -3.38 6.98
CA VAL A 319 -4.60 -4.57 6.52
C VAL A 319 -4.66 -5.61 7.63
N ILE A 320 -4.91 -6.85 7.27
CA ILE A 320 -5.14 -7.95 8.23
C ILE A 320 -4.09 -9.02 8.05
#